data_927f6ff3a9e7571bf5cb5751e333dfe4
#
_entry.id   927f6ff3a9e7571bf5cb5751e333dfe4
#
_cell.length_a   1.000
_cell.length_b   1.000
_cell.length_c   1.000
_cell.angle_alpha   90.00
_cell.angle_beta   90.00
_cell.angle_gamma   90.00
#
_symmetry.space_group_name_H-M   'P 1'
#
loop_
_entity.id
_entity.type
_entity.pdbx_description
1 polymer ?
#
loop_
_entity_poly.entity_id
_entity_poly.type
_entity_poly.pdbx_seq_one_letter_code
_entity_poly.pdbx_strand_id
1 'polypeptide(L)'
;MSARIAAGPGCRGRRSSLTSVAQSNVWRDLELGAPEIARLGLARLDSSRVALLGTLRRDGSPRISPIETYLVAGRLLVGTMTWSRKSADLRRDPRYVLHSAITDPDAGEGEFKVYGVAVVADKDLREAAAEAWWVASPADKAIVFSLHIAQAVFIDWNIERGQMIVHRWSGRSGYEQSHRSYP
;
A
#
# COMPACT_ATOMS: atom_id res chain seq x y z
N MET A 1 49.67 -11.27 -33.88
CA MET A 1 49.58 -10.40 -32.69
C MET A 1 48.12 -10.26 -32.32
N SER A 2 47.64 -11.09 -31.38
CA SER A 2 46.23 -11.09 -30.95
C SER A 2 46.13 -10.40 -29.56
N ALA A 3 45.44 -9.31 -29.49
CA ALA A 3 45.13 -8.59 -28.24
C ALA A 3 43.94 -9.27 -27.55
N ARG A 4 44.13 -9.82 -26.35
CA ARG A 4 43.09 -10.31 -25.45
C ARG A 4 42.48 -9.12 -24.71
N ILE A 5 41.18 -8.91 -24.87
CA ILE A 5 40.41 -7.97 -24.07
C ILE A 5 40.04 -8.67 -22.76
N ALA A 6 40.49 -8.12 -21.64
CA ALA A 6 40.13 -8.59 -20.31
C ALA A 6 38.74 -8.19 -19.94
N ALA A 7 37.92 -9.14 -19.50
CA ALA A 7 36.60 -8.90 -18.95
C ALA A 7 36.72 -8.27 -17.53
N GLY A 8 36.11 -7.11 -17.33
CA GLY A 8 36.04 -6.43 -16.07
C GLY A 8 35.05 -7.12 -15.07
N PRO A 9 35.22 -6.92 -13.75
CA PRO A 9 34.43 -7.60 -12.73
C PRO A 9 32.96 -7.14 -12.74
N GLY A 10 32.07 -8.11 -12.83
CA GLY A 10 30.61 -7.91 -12.81
C GLY A 10 30.16 -7.17 -11.56
N CYS A 11 29.45 -6.11 -11.77
CA CYS A 11 28.75 -5.35 -10.75
C CYS A 11 27.65 -6.22 -10.13
N ARG A 12 27.95 -6.87 -9.00
CA ARG A 12 26.94 -7.57 -8.18
C ARG A 12 26.08 -6.49 -7.55
N GLY A 13 24.91 -6.22 -8.14
CA GLY A 13 23.90 -5.38 -7.56
C GLY A 13 23.55 -5.86 -6.15
N ARG A 14 23.80 -5.04 -5.17
CA ARG A 14 23.29 -5.21 -3.81
C ARG A 14 21.76 -5.22 -3.91
N ARG A 15 21.14 -6.38 -3.81
CA ARG A 15 19.73 -6.50 -3.44
C ARG A 15 19.64 -6.06 -1.98
N SER A 16 19.45 -4.76 -1.78
CA SER A 16 19.31 -4.18 -0.45
C SER A 16 18.01 -4.64 0.20
N SER A 17 18.14 -5.04 1.40
CA SER A 17 17.26 -5.44 2.49
C SER A 17 15.99 -4.58 2.74
N LEU A 18 15.27 -4.15 1.72
CA LEU A 18 13.96 -3.50 1.88
C LEU A 18 12.88 -4.46 2.41
N THR A 19 13.14 -5.76 2.33
CA THR A 19 12.17 -6.81 2.69
C THR A 19 12.03 -7.00 4.20
N SER A 20 13.05 -6.70 5.01
CA SER A 20 13.04 -7.08 6.44
C SER A 20 12.35 -6.10 7.38
N VAL A 21 12.24 -4.81 7.02
CA VAL A 21 11.61 -3.79 7.86
C VAL A 21 10.12 -3.58 7.51
N ALA A 22 9.73 -3.87 6.27
CA ALA A 22 8.36 -3.72 5.80
C ALA A 22 7.42 -4.85 6.28
N GLN A 23 7.96 -5.94 6.86
CA GLN A 23 7.18 -7.12 7.24
C GLN A 23 6.49 -7.00 8.61
N SER A 24 6.78 -5.98 9.40
CA SER A 24 6.27 -5.88 10.77
C SER A 24 5.15 -4.85 10.96
N ASN A 25 5.11 -3.78 10.19
CA ASN A 25 4.14 -2.72 10.45
C ASN A 25 2.79 -3.04 9.79
N VAL A 26 1.75 -3.05 10.60
CA VAL A 26 0.36 -3.21 10.16
C VAL A 26 -0.42 -1.91 10.43
N TRP A 27 -1.71 -1.87 10.13
CA TRP A 27 -2.54 -0.69 10.34
C TRP A 27 -2.51 -0.19 11.79
N ARG A 28 -2.52 -1.12 12.76
CA ARG A 28 -2.41 -0.79 14.19
C ARG A 28 -1.14 -0.01 14.54
N ASP A 29 -0.02 -0.30 13.87
CA ASP A 29 1.24 0.43 14.10
C ASP A 29 1.15 1.85 13.53
N LEU A 30 0.43 2.04 12.42
CA LEU A 30 0.11 3.36 11.89
C LEU A 30 -0.80 4.14 12.85
N GLU A 31 -1.83 3.49 13.41
CA GLU A 31 -2.72 4.12 14.42
C GLU A 31 -1.94 4.60 15.64
N LEU A 32 -0.97 3.81 16.11
CA LEU A 32 -0.13 4.17 17.26
C LEU A 32 0.92 5.24 16.92
N GLY A 33 1.52 5.15 15.73
CA GLY A 33 2.64 6.02 15.34
C GLY A 33 2.23 7.32 14.65
N ALA A 34 1.04 7.36 14.05
CA ALA A 34 0.49 8.54 13.35
C ALA A 34 -1.05 8.49 13.32
N PRO A 35 -1.71 8.67 14.48
CA PRO A 35 -3.15 8.49 14.64
C PRO A 35 -3.97 9.39 13.70
N GLU A 36 -3.48 10.59 13.40
CA GLU A 36 -4.15 11.51 12.49
C GLU A 36 -4.14 11.01 11.04
N ILE A 37 -3.01 10.48 10.56
CA ILE A 37 -2.95 9.87 9.22
C ILE A 37 -3.88 8.65 9.15
N ALA A 38 -3.90 7.82 10.19
CA ALA A 38 -4.76 6.64 10.23
C ALA A 38 -6.25 7.04 10.20
N ARG A 39 -6.65 8.02 11.00
CA ARG A 39 -8.03 8.52 11.06
C ARG A 39 -8.47 9.12 9.71
N LEU A 40 -7.68 10.02 9.15
CA LEU A 40 -7.98 10.66 7.86
C LEU A 40 -7.96 9.65 6.72
N GLY A 41 -6.98 8.76 6.72
CA GLY A 41 -6.86 7.71 5.72
C GLY A 41 -8.04 6.74 5.72
N LEU A 42 -8.48 6.30 6.92
CA LEU A 42 -9.64 5.43 7.05
C LEU A 42 -10.92 6.13 6.54
N ALA A 43 -11.12 7.40 6.90
CA ALA A 43 -12.25 8.18 6.42
C ALA A 43 -12.28 8.26 4.88
N ARG A 44 -11.12 8.39 4.22
CA ARG A 44 -11.02 8.37 2.75
C ARG A 44 -11.33 7.01 2.14
N LEU A 45 -10.86 5.92 2.76
CA LEU A 45 -11.15 4.56 2.29
C LEU A 45 -12.63 4.22 2.44
N ASP A 46 -13.25 4.62 3.55
CA ASP A 46 -14.66 4.35 3.84
C ASP A 46 -15.60 5.17 2.95
N SER A 47 -15.25 6.42 2.63
CA SER A 47 -16.12 7.32 1.84
C SER A 47 -16.33 6.81 0.41
N SER A 48 -15.31 6.24 -0.21
CA SER A 48 -15.39 5.75 -1.60
C SER A 48 -15.69 4.25 -1.69
N ARG A 49 -15.45 3.49 -0.61
CA ARG A 49 -15.49 2.01 -0.55
C ARG A 49 -14.56 1.31 -1.54
N VAL A 50 -13.96 2.04 -2.47
CA VAL A 50 -13.05 1.52 -3.50
C VAL A 50 -11.78 2.36 -3.48
N ALA A 51 -10.66 1.68 -3.39
CA ALA A 51 -9.32 2.25 -3.54
C ALA A 51 -8.67 1.79 -4.86
N LEU A 52 -7.58 2.42 -5.23
CA LEU A 52 -6.76 2.04 -6.38
C LEU A 52 -5.52 1.28 -5.89
N LEU A 53 -5.44 0.01 -6.24
CA LEU A 53 -4.29 -0.83 -5.93
C LEU A 53 -3.32 -0.87 -7.11
N GLY A 54 -2.12 -0.35 -6.90
CA GLY A 54 -0.99 -0.49 -7.81
C GLY A 54 -0.19 -1.77 -7.50
N THR A 55 0.05 -2.59 -8.53
CA THR A 55 0.88 -3.80 -8.48
C THR A 55 1.87 -3.78 -9.63
N LEU A 56 2.84 -4.70 -9.61
CA LEU A 56 3.84 -4.83 -10.67
C LEU A 56 3.53 -6.05 -11.54
N ARG A 57 3.47 -5.85 -12.86
CA ARG A 57 3.38 -6.93 -13.83
C ARG A 57 4.69 -7.72 -13.93
N ARG A 58 4.67 -8.84 -14.64
CA ARG A 58 5.85 -9.70 -14.83
C ARG A 58 7.02 -8.99 -15.51
N ASP A 59 6.73 -8.05 -16.39
CA ASP A 59 7.72 -7.23 -17.08
C ASP A 59 8.20 -6.00 -16.28
N GLY A 60 7.69 -5.85 -15.02
CA GLY A 60 8.01 -4.73 -14.16
C GLY A 60 7.14 -3.49 -14.40
N SER A 61 6.29 -3.47 -15.41
CA SER A 61 5.39 -2.36 -15.66
C SER A 61 4.29 -2.29 -14.59
N PRO A 62 3.80 -1.09 -14.22
CA PRO A 62 2.75 -0.94 -13.23
C PRO A 62 1.38 -1.39 -13.75
N ARG A 63 0.55 -1.90 -12.85
CA ARG A 63 -0.86 -2.14 -13.03
C ARG A 63 -1.63 -1.39 -11.96
N ILE A 64 -2.71 -0.72 -12.33
CA ILE A 64 -3.69 -0.14 -11.41
C ILE A 64 -4.98 -0.95 -11.52
N SER A 65 -5.59 -1.26 -10.37
CA SER A 65 -6.86 -1.98 -10.29
C SER A 65 -7.72 -1.40 -9.16
N PRO A 66 -9.03 -1.25 -9.36
CA PRO A 66 -9.93 -0.96 -8.25
C PRO A 66 -9.96 -2.15 -7.29
N ILE A 67 -10.08 -1.84 -5.99
CA ILE A 67 -10.11 -2.83 -4.92
C ILE A 67 -10.91 -2.30 -3.73
N GLU A 68 -11.69 -3.16 -3.09
CA GLU A 68 -12.28 -2.87 -1.79
C GLU A 68 -11.26 -3.16 -0.69
N THR A 69 -11.30 -2.35 0.37
CA THR A 69 -10.42 -2.48 1.53
C THR A 69 -11.26 -2.73 2.79
N TYR A 70 -10.71 -3.50 3.72
CA TYR A 70 -11.35 -3.80 5.00
C TYR A 70 -10.35 -3.74 6.13
N LEU A 71 -10.75 -3.15 7.24
CA LEU A 71 -9.94 -3.12 8.46
C LEU A 71 -10.45 -4.20 9.41
N VAL A 72 -9.64 -5.24 9.64
CA VAL A 72 -9.99 -6.38 10.49
C VAL A 72 -8.83 -6.67 11.43
N ALA A 73 -9.09 -6.79 12.72
CA ALA A 73 -8.10 -7.08 13.75
C ALA A 73 -6.84 -6.17 13.70
N GLY A 74 -7.04 -4.88 13.39
CA GLY A 74 -5.95 -3.89 13.25
C GLY A 74 -5.07 -4.09 12.02
N ARG A 75 -5.57 -4.76 10.98
CA ARG A 75 -4.88 -5.00 9.70
C ARG A 75 -5.73 -4.50 8.55
N LEU A 76 -5.11 -3.78 7.63
CA LEU A 76 -5.73 -3.38 6.37
C LEU A 76 -5.66 -4.56 5.40
N LEU A 77 -6.81 -5.02 4.97
CA LEU A 77 -6.96 -6.20 4.11
C LEU A 77 -7.50 -5.83 2.74
N VAL A 78 -7.10 -6.61 1.74
CA VAL A 78 -7.67 -6.62 0.39
C VAL A 78 -7.93 -8.06 -0.04
N GLY A 79 -9.04 -8.28 -0.74
CA GLY A 79 -9.36 -9.56 -1.34
C GLY A 79 -9.26 -9.56 -2.86
N THR A 80 -8.76 -10.64 -3.38
CA THR A 80 -8.61 -10.82 -4.83
C THR A 80 -9.13 -12.17 -5.25
N MET A 81 -9.81 -12.26 -6.39
CA MET A 81 -10.13 -13.56 -6.98
C MET A 81 -8.84 -14.29 -7.35
N THR A 82 -8.78 -15.60 -7.11
CA THR A 82 -7.59 -16.43 -7.35
C THR A 82 -7.07 -16.36 -8.79
N TRP A 83 -7.95 -16.17 -9.74
CA TRP A 83 -7.65 -16.06 -11.18
C TRP A 83 -7.30 -14.65 -11.64
N SER A 84 -7.44 -13.63 -10.77
CA SER A 84 -7.22 -12.24 -11.17
C SER A 84 -5.75 -11.91 -11.40
N ARG A 85 -5.48 -11.00 -12.35
CA ARG A 85 -4.11 -10.59 -12.68
C ARG A 85 -3.41 -9.92 -11.49
N LYS A 86 -4.12 -9.09 -10.70
CA LYS A 86 -3.59 -8.46 -9.50
C LYS A 86 -3.20 -9.49 -8.42
N SER A 87 -3.95 -10.59 -8.30
CA SER A 87 -3.58 -11.71 -7.43
C SER A 87 -2.28 -12.37 -7.86
N ALA A 88 -2.14 -12.66 -9.14
CA ALA A 88 -0.91 -13.23 -9.71
C ALA A 88 0.29 -12.28 -9.54
N ASP A 89 0.08 -10.97 -9.70
CA ASP A 89 1.11 -9.96 -9.50
C ASP A 89 1.60 -9.95 -8.05
N LEU A 90 0.70 -9.82 -7.07
CA LEU A 90 1.05 -9.78 -5.64
C LEU A 90 1.72 -11.06 -5.12
N ARG A 91 1.36 -12.22 -5.66
CA ARG A 91 2.00 -13.50 -5.32
C ARG A 91 3.43 -13.61 -5.84
N ARG A 92 3.72 -12.94 -6.96
CA ARG A 92 5.04 -12.93 -7.58
C ARG A 92 5.94 -11.84 -7.01
N ASP A 93 5.39 -10.63 -6.89
CA ASP A 93 6.05 -9.46 -6.34
C ASP A 93 5.07 -8.77 -5.37
N PRO A 94 5.30 -8.91 -4.05
CA PRO A 94 4.34 -8.47 -3.06
C PRO A 94 4.30 -6.95 -2.87
N ARG A 95 5.14 -6.18 -3.54
CA ARG A 95 5.15 -4.72 -3.45
C ARG A 95 3.86 -4.13 -4.00
N TYR A 96 3.33 -3.16 -3.28
CA TYR A 96 2.10 -2.49 -3.64
C TYR A 96 2.16 -0.99 -3.33
N VAL A 97 1.28 -0.25 -3.97
CA VAL A 97 0.77 1.04 -3.53
C VAL A 97 -0.74 0.98 -3.50
N LEU A 98 -1.35 1.48 -2.43
CA LEU A 98 -2.79 1.70 -2.35
C LEU A 98 -3.05 3.20 -2.26
N HIS A 99 -3.97 3.70 -3.06
CA HIS A 99 -4.37 5.10 -3.13
C HIS A 99 -5.87 5.21 -2.91
N SER A 100 -6.33 6.10 -2.04
CA SER A 100 -7.76 6.41 -1.91
C SER A 100 -8.30 6.96 -3.23
N ALA A 101 -9.55 6.70 -3.55
CA ALA A 101 -10.17 7.40 -4.67
C ALA A 101 -10.29 8.90 -4.36
N ILE A 102 -10.11 9.71 -5.39
CA ILE A 102 -10.42 11.15 -5.38
C ILE A 102 -11.68 11.30 -6.22
N THR A 103 -12.72 11.87 -5.64
CA THR A 103 -14.03 12.02 -6.29
C THR A 103 -14.28 13.43 -6.79
N ASP A 104 -13.74 14.41 -6.07
CA ASP A 104 -13.86 15.82 -6.41
C ASP A 104 -12.55 16.55 -6.07
N PRO A 105 -11.82 17.06 -7.07
CA PRO A 105 -10.56 17.77 -6.85
C PRO A 105 -10.75 19.10 -6.10
N ASP A 106 -11.95 19.71 -6.17
CA ASP A 106 -12.23 20.99 -5.56
C ASP A 106 -12.79 20.87 -4.14
N ALA A 107 -13.17 19.66 -3.72
CA ALA A 107 -13.76 19.43 -2.39
C ALA A 107 -12.75 19.43 -1.23
N GLY A 108 -11.45 19.54 -1.49
CA GLY A 108 -10.43 19.50 -0.45
C GLY A 108 -10.36 18.16 0.29
N GLU A 109 -10.75 17.07 -0.37
CA GLU A 109 -10.91 15.74 0.24
C GLU A 109 -9.64 15.15 0.83
N GLY A 110 -8.48 15.62 0.37
CA GLY A 110 -7.18 15.03 0.68
C GLY A 110 -6.92 13.70 -0.05
N GLU A 111 -5.68 13.29 -0.04
CA GLU A 111 -5.21 12.06 -0.66
C GLU A 111 -4.57 11.15 0.36
N PHE A 112 -5.00 9.91 0.44
CA PHE A 112 -4.37 8.90 1.27
C PHE A 112 -3.64 7.86 0.43
N LYS A 113 -2.38 7.58 0.79
CA LYS A 113 -1.53 6.61 0.11
C LYS A 113 -0.81 5.73 1.13
N VAL A 114 -0.76 4.43 0.87
CA VAL A 114 0.09 3.50 1.62
C VAL A 114 0.93 2.66 0.67
N TYR A 115 2.16 2.41 1.08
CA TYR A 115 3.16 1.64 0.35
C TYR A 115 3.67 0.52 1.24
N GLY A 116 3.96 -0.63 0.64
CA GLY A 116 4.52 -1.72 1.40
C GLY A 116 4.53 -3.05 0.66
N VAL A 117 4.31 -4.11 1.43
CA VAL A 117 4.24 -5.48 0.89
C VAL A 117 2.95 -6.17 1.32
N ALA A 118 2.33 -6.86 0.39
CA ALA A 118 1.13 -7.65 0.63
C ALA A 118 1.53 -9.07 1.05
N VAL A 119 1.02 -9.53 2.18
CA VAL A 119 1.25 -10.87 2.71
C VAL A 119 -0.05 -11.64 2.70
N VAL A 120 -0.03 -12.89 2.22
CA VAL A 120 -1.23 -13.74 2.25
C VAL A 120 -1.66 -13.92 3.70
N ALA A 121 -2.92 -13.65 3.99
CA ALA A 121 -3.49 -13.81 5.32
C ALA A 121 -3.40 -15.27 5.78
N ASP A 122 -2.98 -15.47 7.03
CA ASP A 122 -3.03 -16.78 7.69
C ASP A 122 -4.48 -17.22 7.93
N LYS A 123 -4.65 -18.41 8.48
CA LYS A 123 -5.97 -19.00 8.70
C LYS A 123 -6.81 -18.14 9.65
N ASP A 124 -6.26 -17.73 10.78
CA ASP A 124 -7.00 -17.01 11.83
C ASP A 124 -7.47 -15.64 11.34
N LEU A 125 -6.58 -14.89 10.66
CA LEU A 125 -6.92 -13.61 10.06
C LEU A 125 -7.96 -13.76 8.94
N ARG A 126 -7.88 -14.86 8.19
CA ARG A 126 -8.84 -15.15 7.14
C ARG A 126 -10.21 -15.48 7.71
N GLU A 127 -10.30 -16.24 8.80
CA GLU A 127 -11.53 -16.55 9.50
C GLU A 127 -12.16 -15.27 10.07
N ALA A 128 -11.39 -14.41 10.73
CA ALA A 128 -11.86 -13.11 11.20
C ALA A 128 -12.33 -12.20 10.04
N ALA A 129 -11.67 -12.24 8.90
CA ALA A 129 -12.07 -11.50 7.71
C ALA A 129 -13.36 -12.04 7.08
N ALA A 130 -13.62 -13.35 7.16
CA ALA A 130 -14.82 -13.97 6.62
C ALA A 130 -16.10 -13.53 7.34
N GLU A 131 -16.00 -13.16 8.63
CA GLU A 131 -17.12 -12.61 9.40
C GLU A 131 -17.46 -11.18 8.98
N ALA A 132 -16.45 -10.39 8.60
CA ALA A 132 -16.61 -8.99 8.23
C ALA A 132 -16.81 -8.78 6.73
N TRP A 133 -16.48 -9.78 5.90
CA TRP A 133 -16.37 -9.58 4.46
C TRP A 133 -16.59 -10.88 3.67
N TRP A 134 -17.66 -10.90 2.86
CA TRP A 134 -18.08 -12.07 2.10
C TRP A 134 -17.02 -12.67 1.14
N VAL A 135 -16.11 -11.83 0.60
CA VAL A 135 -15.05 -12.28 -0.34
C VAL A 135 -13.96 -13.10 0.35
N ALA A 136 -13.83 -13.01 1.66
CA ALA A 136 -12.86 -13.82 2.41
C ALA A 136 -13.23 -15.32 2.43
N SER A 137 -14.47 -15.67 2.08
CA SER A 137 -14.98 -17.03 1.99
C SER A 137 -15.65 -17.27 0.61
N PRO A 138 -15.47 -18.43 -0.02
CA PRO A 138 -14.61 -19.57 0.33
C PRO A 138 -13.15 -19.42 -0.12
N ALA A 139 -12.26 -20.20 0.53
CA ALA A 139 -10.81 -20.12 0.34
C ALA A 139 -10.32 -20.45 -1.08
N ASP A 140 -11.07 -21.25 -1.82
CA ASP A 140 -10.73 -21.66 -3.18
C ASP A 140 -11.01 -20.59 -4.24
N LYS A 141 -11.85 -19.60 -3.93
CA LYS A 141 -12.26 -18.54 -4.87
C LYS A 141 -11.56 -17.20 -4.67
N ALA A 142 -11.08 -16.92 -3.45
CA ALA A 142 -10.46 -15.65 -3.11
C ALA A 142 -9.17 -15.83 -2.29
N ILE A 143 -8.23 -14.92 -2.52
CA ILE A 143 -7.03 -14.77 -1.69
C ILE A 143 -7.16 -13.45 -0.94
N VAL A 144 -7.04 -13.52 0.38
CA VAL A 144 -6.98 -12.34 1.26
C VAL A 144 -5.51 -12.00 1.49
N PHE A 145 -5.17 -10.74 1.29
CA PHE A 145 -3.85 -10.20 1.60
C PHE A 145 -3.95 -9.20 2.74
N SER A 146 -3.06 -9.32 3.72
CA SER A 146 -2.77 -8.28 4.70
C SER A 146 -1.76 -7.31 4.10
N LEU A 147 -2.08 -6.03 4.09
CA LEU A 147 -1.20 -4.98 3.59
C LEU A 147 -0.28 -4.52 4.72
N HIS A 148 0.98 -4.93 4.67
CA HIS A 148 2.02 -4.46 5.57
C HIS A 148 2.54 -3.11 5.09
N ILE A 149 2.57 -2.12 5.96
CA ILE A 149 2.78 -0.71 5.64
C ILE A 149 4.24 -0.33 5.89
N ALA A 150 4.98 -0.01 4.85
CA ALA A 150 6.31 0.57 4.97
C ALA A 150 6.24 2.10 5.14
N GLN A 151 5.27 2.72 4.48
CA GLN A 151 5.04 4.16 4.52
C GLN A 151 3.55 4.46 4.32
N ALA A 152 3.03 5.43 5.08
CA ALA A 152 1.73 6.04 4.86
C ALA A 152 1.91 7.54 4.61
N VAL A 153 1.10 8.09 3.70
CA VAL A 153 1.10 9.51 3.35
C VAL A 153 -0.34 9.99 3.30
N PHE A 154 -0.60 11.13 3.93
CA PHE A 154 -1.82 11.88 3.72
C PHE A 154 -1.46 13.28 3.21
N ILE A 155 -2.11 13.73 2.15
CA ILE A 155 -1.94 15.07 1.59
C ILE A 155 -3.24 15.82 1.82
N ASP A 156 -3.15 16.90 2.58
CA ASP A 156 -4.25 17.80 2.85
C ASP A 156 -4.10 19.06 1.97
N TRP A 157 -5.17 19.40 1.25
CA TRP A 157 -5.22 20.54 0.36
C TRP A 157 -5.98 21.67 1.02
N ASN A 158 -5.27 22.70 1.46
CA ASN A 158 -5.89 23.93 1.94
C ASN A 158 -5.94 24.96 0.80
N ILE A 159 -6.95 24.85 -0.03
CA ILE A 159 -7.13 25.67 -1.25
C ILE A 159 -7.24 27.15 -0.90
N GLU A 160 -7.96 27.50 0.17
CA GLU A 160 -8.17 28.89 0.60
C GLU A 160 -6.84 29.59 0.98
N ARG A 161 -5.90 28.83 1.53
CA ARG A 161 -4.58 29.33 1.93
C ARG A 161 -3.49 29.10 0.88
N GLY A 162 -3.83 28.49 -0.26
CA GLY A 162 -2.83 28.11 -1.26
C GLY A 162 -1.73 27.18 -0.71
N GLN A 163 -2.10 26.28 0.18
CA GLN A 163 -1.15 25.41 0.87
C GLN A 163 -1.52 23.94 0.70
N MET A 164 -0.49 23.12 0.56
CA MET A 164 -0.56 21.67 0.61
C MET A 164 0.23 21.20 1.83
N ILE A 165 -0.41 20.46 2.71
CA ILE A 165 0.21 19.87 3.89
C ILE A 165 0.41 18.38 3.61
N VAL A 166 1.66 17.93 3.68
CA VAL A 166 2.01 16.53 3.49
C VAL A 166 2.36 15.90 4.83
N HIS A 167 1.51 15.00 5.27
CA HIS A 167 1.73 14.15 6.43
C HIS A 167 2.35 12.83 5.96
N ARG A 168 3.44 12.41 6.56
CA ARG A 168 4.13 11.16 6.24
C ARG A 168 4.45 10.38 7.50
N TRP A 169 4.31 9.07 7.42
CA TRP A 169 4.74 8.17 8.48
C TRP A 169 5.44 6.94 7.88
N SER A 170 6.46 6.48 8.58
CA SER A 170 7.03 5.15 8.35
C SER A 170 7.46 4.56 9.69
N GLY A 171 7.50 3.24 9.78
CA GLY A 171 7.98 2.56 10.98
C GLY A 171 9.46 2.83 11.30
N ARG A 172 10.22 3.39 10.35
CA ARG A 172 11.64 3.74 10.53
C ARG A 172 11.84 5.17 11.04
N SER A 173 11.19 6.15 10.41
CA SER A 173 11.40 7.58 10.66
C SER A 173 10.34 8.21 11.57
N GLY A 174 9.26 7.46 11.87
CA GLY A 174 8.12 8.01 12.60
C GLY A 174 7.28 8.95 11.74
N TYR A 175 6.59 9.87 12.40
CA TYR A 175 5.73 10.87 11.77
C TYR A 175 6.51 12.13 11.40
N GLU A 176 6.26 12.63 10.20
CA GLU A 176 6.82 13.88 9.67
C GLU A 176 5.71 14.69 8.98
N GLN A 177 5.79 16.02 9.08
CA GLN A 177 4.90 16.95 8.38
C GLN A 177 5.69 17.98 7.60
N SER A 178 5.26 18.28 6.38
CA SER A 178 5.85 19.34 5.56
C SER A 178 4.77 20.16 4.86
N HIS A 179 5.07 21.42 4.63
CA HIS A 179 4.20 22.39 3.95
C HIS A 179 4.77 22.73 2.59
N ARG A 180 3.91 22.89 1.61
CA ARG A 180 4.25 23.34 0.26
C ARG A 180 3.24 24.38 -0.19
N SER A 181 3.71 25.38 -0.94
CA SER A 181 2.80 26.28 -1.64
C SER A 181 2.07 25.50 -2.74
N TYR A 182 0.79 25.77 -2.88
CA TYR A 182 -0.03 25.31 -3.98
C TYR A 182 -0.37 26.52 -4.84
N PRO A 183 -0.17 26.42 -6.18
CA PRO A 183 -0.37 27.55 -7.08
C PRO A 183 -1.76 28.13 -7.06
#